data_058bdb86147d1ff6d40c4e04be4d8bc6
#
_entry.id   058bdb86147d1ff6d40c4e04be4d8bc6
#
_cell.length_a   1.000
_cell.length_b   1.000
_cell.length_c   1.000
_cell.angle_alpha   90.00
_cell.angle_beta   90.00
_cell.angle_gamma   90.00
#
_symmetry.space_group_name_H-M   'P 1'
#
loop_
_entity.id
_entity.type
_entity.pdbx_description
1 polymer ?
#
loop_
_entity_poly.entity_id
_entity_poly.type
_entity_poly.pdbx_seq_one_letter_code
_entity_poly.pdbx_strand_id
1 'polypeptide(L)'
;LDAIDEVPKGINTGGYVGDVAIRLYVAGDAACERDFVATPEQLTQMAAQVDEAIRSGAFGYSISRSLFHRVPDGRNVPGTWSDPSEFFTIAAPLGELGRGVLESAPRYNLENQPGSRVEEELAWMAEISRSLGRPFSFNLQQIRDMGDHYRQVMELAEQANDNGSQLRPQITPRSVGVLFSLAANTLIDDVPAFAEIADRDLAGRLAGIRDPERRDRIIEQGSSKDVDPFARMFLMPADEPVRYEYTDDDSIAAIAQRAGIHPVEAYLDSLDRSDGRAIVNWPVMNQSSEAIEEMVTSPVTILGLADTGAHATQIMDASQPTYLLSHWVRDLGVLSLQEGIRRLTSDTANFIGYVDRGVVKEGAYADLNVLNIDEMALALPEIVHDFPGNAPRFVQKATGIDHSIVNGLPFMEAGEHTGALAGRLLRSTDA
;
A
#
# COMPACT_ATOMS: atom_id res chain seq x y z
N LEU A 1 -12.13 -12.58 -14.62
CA LEU A 1 -11.03 -13.52 -14.35
C LEU A 1 -10.44 -14.06 -15.65
N ASP A 2 -11.26 -14.46 -16.63
CA ASP A 2 -10.78 -15.06 -17.87
C ASP A 2 -9.85 -14.12 -18.66
N ALA A 3 -10.17 -12.85 -18.77
CA ALA A 3 -9.29 -11.85 -19.38
C ALA A 3 -7.93 -11.70 -18.66
N ILE A 4 -7.90 -11.91 -17.33
CA ILE A 4 -6.64 -11.92 -16.57
C ILE A 4 -5.87 -13.21 -16.86
N ASP A 5 -6.57 -14.34 -17.04
CA ASP A 5 -5.95 -15.63 -17.31
C ASP A 5 -5.22 -15.65 -18.66
N GLU A 6 -5.77 -14.98 -19.66
CA GLU A 6 -5.19 -14.84 -21.01
C GLU A 6 -3.87 -14.04 -21.04
N VAL A 7 -3.60 -13.18 -20.05
CA VAL A 7 -2.40 -12.35 -20.02
C VAL A 7 -1.22 -13.17 -19.49
N PRO A 8 -0.11 -13.32 -20.26
CA PRO A 8 1.12 -13.93 -19.76
C PRO A 8 1.65 -13.18 -18.54
N LYS A 9 2.06 -13.89 -17.49
CA LYS A 9 2.47 -13.27 -16.23
C LYS A 9 3.67 -13.97 -15.60
N GLY A 10 4.57 -13.19 -15.01
CA GLY A 10 5.76 -13.70 -14.35
C GLY A 10 5.48 -14.28 -12.97
N ILE A 11 4.52 -13.72 -12.25
CA ILE A 11 4.12 -14.12 -10.89
C ILE A 11 2.69 -14.62 -10.85
N ASN A 12 2.36 -15.40 -9.84
CA ASN A 12 0.98 -15.81 -9.56
C ASN A 12 0.15 -14.60 -9.12
N THR A 13 -1.10 -14.55 -9.57
CA THR A 13 -2.05 -13.49 -9.21
C THR A 13 -3.36 -14.09 -8.78
N GLY A 14 -4.04 -13.46 -7.84
CA GLY A 14 -5.41 -13.75 -7.45
C GLY A 14 -6.12 -12.43 -7.16
N GLY A 15 -7.45 -12.43 -7.10
CA GLY A 15 -8.17 -11.17 -6.91
C GLY A 15 -9.47 -11.32 -6.13
N TYR A 16 -9.89 -10.20 -5.56
CA TYR A 16 -11.21 -10.01 -4.99
C TYR A 16 -12.15 -9.37 -6.01
N VAL A 17 -13.45 -9.56 -5.82
CA VAL A 17 -14.46 -8.74 -6.48
C VAL A 17 -14.75 -7.49 -5.62
N GLY A 18 -14.71 -6.31 -6.23
CA GLY A 18 -14.84 -5.04 -5.54
C GLY A 18 -16.27 -4.54 -5.47
N ASP A 19 -16.74 -4.14 -4.28
CA ASP A 19 -18.05 -3.51 -4.03
C ASP A 19 -18.29 -2.29 -4.93
N VAL A 20 -17.28 -1.44 -5.07
CA VAL A 20 -17.34 -0.22 -5.91
C VAL A 20 -17.76 -0.56 -7.35
N ALA A 21 -17.12 -1.57 -7.95
CA ALA A 21 -17.42 -1.98 -9.32
C ALA A 21 -18.82 -2.60 -9.44
N ILE A 22 -19.23 -3.42 -8.46
CA ILE A 22 -20.55 -4.04 -8.42
C ILE A 22 -21.64 -2.97 -8.30
N ARG A 23 -21.48 -2.00 -7.40
CA ARG A 23 -22.45 -0.92 -7.21
C ARG A 23 -22.59 -0.04 -8.46
N LEU A 24 -21.48 0.30 -9.10
CA LEU A 24 -21.52 1.03 -10.38
C LEU A 24 -22.20 0.23 -11.48
N TYR A 25 -21.96 -1.09 -11.54
CA TYR A 25 -22.58 -1.98 -12.52
C TYR A 25 -24.11 -2.07 -12.35
N VAL A 26 -24.60 -2.18 -11.10
CA VAL A 26 -26.02 -2.41 -10.78
C VAL A 26 -26.82 -1.09 -10.70
N ALA A 27 -26.26 -0.05 -10.10
CA ALA A 27 -26.97 1.20 -9.82
C ALA A 27 -26.47 2.41 -10.65
N GLY A 28 -25.38 2.22 -11.42
CA GLY A 28 -24.81 3.29 -12.23
C GLY A 28 -24.24 4.43 -11.39
N ASP A 29 -24.21 5.61 -11.98
CA ASP A 29 -23.63 6.82 -11.37
C ASP A 29 -24.36 7.25 -10.08
N ALA A 30 -25.63 6.90 -9.93
CA ALA A 30 -26.39 7.19 -8.71
C ALA A 30 -25.76 6.57 -7.45
N ALA A 31 -25.00 5.46 -7.60
CA ALA A 31 -24.30 4.83 -6.48
C ALA A 31 -23.19 5.72 -5.86
N CYS A 32 -22.75 6.78 -6.54
CA CYS A 32 -21.78 7.74 -6.04
C CYS A 32 -22.42 8.84 -5.17
N GLU A 33 -23.76 8.96 -5.15
CA GLU A 33 -24.42 9.97 -4.34
C GLU A 33 -24.35 9.62 -2.85
N ARG A 34 -24.13 10.63 -2.03
CA ARG A 34 -23.93 10.46 -0.57
C ARG A 34 -25.16 9.85 0.14
N ASP A 35 -26.33 10.14 -0.35
CA ASP A 35 -27.63 9.70 0.19
C ASP A 35 -28.22 8.49 -0.57
N PHE A 36 -27.45 7.89 -1.46
CA PHE A 36 -27.88 6.69 -2.18
C PHE A 36 -28.10 5.53 -1.22
N VAL A 37 -29.27 4.91 -1.35
CA VAL A 37 -29.64 3.67 -0.65
C VAL A 37 -30.06 2.64 -1.69
N ALA A 38 -29.41 1.48 -1.70
CA ALA A 38 -29.74 0.42 -2.65
C ALA A 38 -31.12 -0.18 -2.37
N THR A 39 -31.93 -0.42 -3.42
CA THR A 39 -33.18 -1.13 -3.28
C THR A 39 -32.96 -2.62 -2.98
N PRO A 40 -33.96 -3.34 -2.41
CA PRO A 40 -33.83 -4.79 -2.19
C PRO A 40 -33.50 -5.57 -3.46
N GLU A 41 -34.04 -5.16 -4.61
CA GLU A 41 -33.75 -5.75 -5.91
C GLU A 41 -32.30 -5.52 -6.34
N GLN A 42 -31.77 -4.30 -6.12
CA GLN A 42 -30.38 -3.97 -6.40
C GLN A 42 -29.42 -4.76 -5.48
N LEU A 43 -29.73 -4.88 -4.18
CA LEU A 43 -28.95 -5.70 -3.25
C LEU A 43 -28.92 -7.17 -3.68
N THR A 44 -30.07 -7.72 -4.14
CA THR A 44 -30.13 -9.08 -4.68
C THR A 44 -29.25 -9.24 -5.93
N GLN A 45 -29.27 -8.26 -6.83
CA GLN A 45 -28.41 -8.26 -8.03
C GLN A 45 -26.93 -8.16 -7.67
N MET A 46 -26.56 -7.32 -6.69
CA MET A 46 -25.17 -7.20 -6.20
C MET A 46 -24.69 -8.51 -5.58
N ALA A 47 -25.52 -9.16 -4.75
CA ALA A 47 -25.21 -10.46 -4.15
C ALA A 47 -25.03 -11.55 -5.23
N ALA A 48 -25.81 -11.54 -6.29
CA ALA A 48 -25.64 -12.47 -7.41
C ALA A 48 -24.30 -12.28 -8.15
N GLN A 49 -23.81 -11.02 -8.26
CA GLN A 49 -22.48 -10.76 -8.84
C GLN A 49 -21.36 -11.30 -7.92
N VAL A 50 -21.51 -11.20 -6.61
CA VAL A 50 -20.57 -11.79 -5.64
C VAL A 50 -20.59 -13.31 -5.74
N ASP A 51 -21.78 -13.95 -5.76
CA ASP A 51 -21.91 -15.41 -5.92
C ASP A 51 -21.19 -15.90 -7.19
N GLU A 52 -21.48 -15.26 -8.33
CA GLU A 52 -20.81 -15.57 -9.60
C GLU A 52 -19.30 -15.45 -9.53
N ALA A 53 -18.79 -14.36 -8.94
CA ALA A 53 -17.36 -14.11 -8.82
C ALA A 53 -16.67 -15.18 -7.94
N ILE A 54 -17.25 -15.52 -6.79
CA ILE A 54 -16.68 -16.53 -5.88
C ILE A 54 -16.71 -17.93 -6.54
N ARG A 55 -17.81 -18.29 -7.22
CA ARG A 55 -17.89 -19.56 -7.98
C ARG A 55 -16.88 -19.60 -9.13
N SER A 56 -16.58 -18.45 -9.71
CA SER A 56 -15.57 -18.33 -10.78
C SER A 56 -14.12 -18.34 -10.25
N GLY A 57 -13.93 -18.33 -8.91
CA GLY A 57 -12.62 -18.46 -8.27
C GLY A 57 -12.05 -17.15 -7.71
N ALA A 58 -12.83 -16.10 -7.53
CA ALA A 58 -12.38 -14.93 -6.77
C ALA A 58 -12.07 -15.33 -5.31
N PHE A 59 -11.03 -14.71 -4.72
CA PHE A 59 -10.60 -15.01 -3.35
C PHE A 59 -11.44 -14.29 -2.29
N GLY A 60 -12.31 -13.39 -2.68
CA GLY A 60 -13.14 -12.68 -1.71
C GLY A 60 -13.86 -11.48 -2.29
N TYR A 61 -14.41 -10.69 -1.38
CA TYR A 61 -15.17 -9.48 -1.66
C TYR A 61 -14.57 -8.31 -0.87
N SER A 62 -14.24 -7.22 -1.59
CA SER A 62 -13.60 -6.05 -1.00
C SER A 62 -14.52 -4.83 -0.98
N ILE A 63 -14.49 -4.08 0.13
CA ILE A 63 -15.35 -2.94 0.43
C ILE A 63 -14.49 -1.69 0.62
N SER A 64 -14.85 -0.59 -0.01
CA SER A 64 -14.20 0.69 0.23
C SER A 64 -15.13 1.65 0.95
N ARG A 65 -14.77 2.02 2.18
CA ARG A 65 -15.46 3.05 2.99
C ARG A 65 -14.58 4.26 3.28
N SER A 66 -13.34 4.25 2.76
CA SER A 66 -12.38 5.32 2.99
C SER A 66 -12.85 6.66 2.40
N LEU A 67 -12.75 7.74 3.16
CA LEU A 67 -13.05 9.10 2.69
C LEU A 67 -12.02 9.63 1.66
N PHE A 68 -10.87 8.95 1.54
CA PHE A 68 -9.84 9.30 0.58
C PHE A 68 -10.09 8.74 -0.82
N HIS A 69 -10.91 7.68 -0.94
CA HIS A 69 -11.22 7.08 -2.22
C HIS A 69 -12.31 7.89 -2.94
N ARG A 70 -11.97 8.40 -4.13
CA ARG A 70 -12.82 9.29 -4.90
C ARG A 70 -12.91 8.88 -6.35
N VAL A 71 -14.07 9.14 -6.95
CA VAL A 71 -14.22 9.09 -8.40
C VAL A 71 -13.65 10.37 -9.04
N PRO A 72 -13.39 10.39 -10.37
CA PRO A 72 -12.69 11.51 -11.02
C PRO A 72 -13.33 12.90 -10.85
N ASP A 73 -14.62 12.98 -10.56
CA ASP A 73 -15.33 14.24 -10.32
C ASP A 73 -15.25 14.73 -8.87
N GLY A 74 -14.56 13.96 -7.97
CA GLY A 74 -14.31 14.31 -6.58
C GLY A 74 -15.33 13.77 -5.58
N ARG A 75 -16.45 13.15 -6.01
CA ARG A 75 -17.35 12.41 -5.11
C ARG A 75 -16.62 11.21 -4.51
N ASN A 76 -17.07 10.72 -3.35
CA ASN A 76 -16.56 9.46 -2.82
C ASN A 76 -17.01 8.28 -3.70
N VAL A 77 -16.23 7.20 -3.66
CA VAL A 77 -16.59 5.96 -4.36
C VAL A 77 -17.87 5.35 -3.80
N PRO A 78 -18.66 4.60 -4.61
CA PRO A 78 -19.81 3.84 -4.12
C PRO A 78 -19.48 2.98 -2.89
N GLY A 79 -20.41 2.88 -1.95
CA GLY A 79 -20.22 2.10 -0.72
C GLY A 79 -19.66 2.90 0.46
N THR A 80 -18.96 4.04 0.22
CA THR A 80 -18.39 4.86 1.29
C THR A 80 -19.43 5.25 2.35
N TRP A 81 -20.64 5.57 1.93
CA TRP A 81 -21.74 6.06 2.80
C TRP A 81 -22.80 5.00 3.11
N SER A 82 -22.73 3.83 2.48
CA SER A 82 -23.69 2.76 2.64
C SER A 82 -23.84 2.32 4.11
N ASP A 83 -25.07 1.96 4.48
CA ASP A 83 -25.32 1.32 5.76
C ASP A 83 -24.65 -0.07 5.78
N PRO A 84 -23.96 -0.46 6.85
CA PRO A 84 -23.32 -1.78 6.95
C PRO A 84 -24.27 -2.96 6.69
N SER A 85 -25.58 -2.85 6.95
CA SER A 85 -26.57 -3.91 6.67
C SER A 85 -26.62 -4.32 5.20
N GLU A 86 -26.31 -3.42 4.26
CA GLU A 86 -26.22 -3.75 2.84
C GLU A 86 -25.10 -4.77 2.57
N PHE A 87 -23.95 -4.63 3.24
CA PHE A 87 -22.81 -5.54 3.06
C PHE A 87 -23.11 -6.96 3.53
N PHE A 88 -23.96 -7.12 4.57
CA PHE A 88 -24.41 -8.45 5.00
C PHE A 88 -25.18 -9.17 3.91
N THR A 89 -26.06 -8.45 3.21
CA THR A 89 -26.84 -9.01 2.10
C THR A 89 -25.94 -9.33 0.90
N ILE A 90 -25.05 -8.40 0.54
CA ILE A 90 -24.19 -8.55 -0.65
C ILE A 90 -23.14 -9.67 -0.44
N ALA A 91 -22.61 -9.81 0.78
CA ALA A 91 -21.58 -10.79 1.10
C ALA A 91 -22.14 -12.17 1.51
N ALA A 92 -23.46 -12.34 1.66
CA ALA A 92 -24.06 -13.61 2.08
C ALA A 92 -23.57 -14.84 1.30
N PRO A 93 -23.33 -14.76 -0.03
CA PRO A 93 -22.79 -15.90 -0.80
C PRO A 93 -21.46 -16.46 -0.27
N LEU A 94 -20.59 -15.65 0.35
CA LEU A 94 -19.35 -16.14 0.93
C LEU A 94 -19.61 -17.14 2.07
N GLY A 95 -20.61 -16.83 2.92
CA GLY A 95 -21.04 -17.72 4.01
C GLY A 95 -21.71 -18.99 3.48
N GLU A 96 -22.61 -18.87 2.50
CA GLU A 96 -23.32 -19.99 1.89
C GLU A 96 -22.35 -20.96 1.18
N LEU A 97 -21.33 -20.44 0.50
CA LEU A 97 -20.31 -21.23 -0.19
C LEU A 97 -19.20 -21.72 0.76
N GLY A 98 -19.12 -21.19 1.98
CA GLY A 98 -18.05 -21.47 2.92
C GLY A 98 -16.67 -21.06 2.41
N ARG A 99 -16.58 -20.08 1.51
CA ARG A 99 -15.39 -19.72 0.75
C ARG A 99 -15.24 -18.20 0.61
N GLY A 100 -13.99 -17.74 0.47
CA GLY A 100 -13.64 -16.33 0.26
C GLY A 100 -13.36 -15.59 1.56
N VAL A 101 -12.66 -14.48 1.43
CA VAL A 101 -12.26 -13.54 2.49
C VAL A 101 -13.00 -12.23 2.29
N LEU A 102 -13.38 -11.58 3.37
CA LEU A 102 -13.87 -10.21 3.37
C LEU A 102 -12.70 -9.24 3.55
N GLU A 103 -12.73 -8.10 2.86
CA GLU A 103 -11.74 -7.05 3.02
C GLU A 103 -12.42 -5.68 3.05
N SER A 104 -11.86 -4.73 3.82
CA SER A 104 -12.36 -3.35 3.84
C SER A 104 -11.24 -2.33 3.98
N ALA A 105 -11.40 -1.19 3.29
CA ALA A 105 -10.80 0.06 3.68
C ALA A 105 -11.80 0.81 4.57
N PRO A 106 -11.69 0.72 5.92
CA PRO A 106 -12.73 1.18 6.83
C PRO A 106 -12.79 2.71 6.92
N ARG A 107 -13.93 3.21 7.38
CA ARG A 107 -14.15 4.63 7.63
C ARG A 107 -14.00 4.94 9.12
N TYR A 108 -12.77 4.96 9.62
CA TYR A 108 -12.50 5.27 11.03
C TYR A 108 -12.83 6.71 11.43
N ASN A 109 -13.06 7.59 10.46
CA ASN A 109 -13.24 9.02 10.68
C ASN A 109 -14.64 9.48 10.27
N LEU A 110 -15.20 10.42 11.01
CA LEU A 110 -16.10 11.43 10.46
C LEU A 110 -15.27 12.59 9.91
N GLU A 111 -15.89 13.42 9.06
CA GLU A 111 -15.26 14.65 8.58
C GLU A 111 -14.82 15.50 9.79
N ASN A 112 -13.54 15.84 9.85
CA ASN A 112 -12.91 16.61 10.94
C ASN A 112 -12.93 15.96 12.35
N GLN A 113 -13.16 14.64 12.44
CA GLN A 113 -13.12 13.90 13.71
C GLN A 113 -12.32 12.59 13.52
N PRO A 114 -10.98 12.64 13.54
CA PRO A 114 -10.13 11.47 13.39
C PRO A 114 -10.42 10.41 14.45
N GLY A 115 -10.51 9.13 14.04
CA GLY A 115 -10.70 7.99 14.94
C GLY A 115 -12.10 7.85 15.56
N SER A 116 -13.03 8.78 15.30
CA SER A 116 -14.34 8.83 15.96
C SER A 116 -15.28 7.64 15.70
N ARG A 117 -14.95 6.79 14.73
CA ARG A 117 -15.77 5.66 14.31
C ARG A 117 -15.08 4.29 14.42
N VAL A 118 -13.96 4.20 15.12
CA VAL A 118 -13.19 2.94 15.23
C VAL A 118 -14.10 1.82 15.78
N GLU A 119 -14.75 2.04 16.90
CA GLU A 119 -15.63 1.02 17.54
C GLU A 119 -16.78 0.60 16.62
N GLU A 120 -17.43 1.56 15.97
CA GLU A 120 -18.56 1.29 15.07
C GLU A 120 -18.12 0.49 13.83
N GLU A 121 -16.99 0.85 13.22
CA GLU A 121 -16.45 0.14 12.07
C GLU A 121 -16.01 -1.28 12.45
N LEU A 122 -15.34 -1.47 13.59
CA LEU A 122 -14.96 -2.80 14.07
C LEU A 122 -16.17 -3.66 14.42
N ALA A 123 -17.22 -3.07 15.00
CA ALA A 123 -18.42 -3.81 15.42
C ALA A 123 -19.13 -4.52 14.24
N TRP A 124 -19.38 -3.80 13.13
CA TRP A 124 -20.04 -4.43 11.98
C TRP A 124 -19.12 -5.42 11.25
N MET A 125 -17.79 -5.15 11.16
CA MET A 125 -16.83 -6.10 10.57
C MET A 125 -16.73 -7.39 11.40
N ALA A 126 -16.75 -7.29 12.72
CA ALA A 126 -16.77 -8.44 13.60
C ALA A 126 -18.06 -9.26 13.44
N GLU A 127 -19.21 -8.59 13.39
CA GLU A 127 -20.51 -9.25 13.26
C GLU A 127 -20.65 -9.97 11.92
N ILE A 128 -20.28 -9.35 10.79
CA ILE A 128 -20.36 -10.00 9.48
C ILE A 128 -19.37 -11.18 9.38
N SER A 129 -18.13 -11.04 9.90
CA SER A 129 -17.17 -12.13 9.96
C SER A 129 -17.72 -13.33 10.72
N ARG A 130 -18.31 -13.09 11.89
CA ARG A 130 -18.88 -14.13 12.74
C ARG A 130 -20.10 -14.77 12.11
N SER A 131 -21.06 -13.97 11.60
CA SER A 131 -22.33 -14.46 11.03
C SER A 131 -22.13 -15.29 9.77
N LEU A 132 -21.15 -14.92 8.93
CA LEU A 132 -20.82 -15.65 7.71
C LEU A 132 -19.77 -16.77 7.94
N GLY A 133 -19.11 -16.79 9.12
CA GLY A 133 -17.99 -17.70 9.40
C GLY A 133 -16.80 -17.48 8.47
N ARG A 134 -16.56 -16.25 8.05
CA ARG A 134 -15.52 -15.93 7.05
C ARG A 134 -14.47 -14.97 7.61
N PRO A 135 -13.18 -15.16 7.23
CA PRO A 135 -12.11 -14.24 7.59
C PRO A 135 -12.40 -12.82 7.05
N PHE A 136 -12.05 -11.82 7.83
CA PHE A 136 -12.17 -10.42 7.47
C PHE A 136 -10.86 -9.68 7.69
N SER A 137 -10.30 -9.11 6.64
CA SER A 137 -9.13 -8.25 6.69
C SER A 137 -9.50 -6.78 6.44
N PHE A 138 -8.73 -5.88 7.01
CA PHE A 138 -8.91 -4.44 6.81
C PHE A 138 -7.60 -3.72 7.11
N ASN A 139 -7.40 -2.57 6.48
CA ASN A 139 -6.15 -1.83 6.66
C ASN A 139 -6.05 -1.22 8.06
N LEU A 140 -4.88 -1.37 8.66
CA LEU A 140 -4.48 -0.74 9.91
C LEU A 140 -3.13 -0.04 9.74
N GLN A 141 -3.14 1.27 9.91
CA GLN A 141 -1.94 2.09 9.96
C GLN A 141 -1.97 3.02 11.17
N GLN A 142 -0.81 3.28 11.75
CA GLN A 142 -0.69 4.37 12.71
C GLN A 142 -0.71 5.71 11.96
N ILE A 143 -1.55 6.62 12.41
CA ILE A 143 -1.67 7.98 11.88
C ILE A 143 -1.46 8.94 13.04
N ARG A 144 -0.47 9.83 12.93
CA ARG A 144 -0.05 10.75 14.02
C ARG A 144 -1.24 11.52 14.60
N ASP A 145 -2.12 12.02 13.76
CA ASP A 145 -3.25 12.86 14.18
C ASP A 145 -4.42 12.03 14.77
N MET A 146 -4.33 10.70 14.78
CA MET A 146 -5.30 9.78 15.38
C MET A 146 -4.83 9.15 16.70
N GLY A 147 -3.68 9.58 17.23
CA GLY A 147 -3.13 9.06 18.48
C GLY A 147 -2.95 7.54 18.48
N ASP A 148 -3.41 6.91 19.55
CA ASP A 148 -3.25 5.46 19.78
C ASP A 148 -4.37 4.60 19.18
N HIS A 149 -5.11 5.11 18.19
CA HIS A 149 -6.22 4.39 17.57
C HIS A 149 -5.81 2.98 17.07
N TYR A 150 -4.57 2.80 16.62
CA TYR A 150 -4.08 1.51 16.14
C TYR A 150 -4.06 0.44 17.26
N ARG A 151 -3.73 0.83 18.52
CA ARG A 151 -3.82 -0.07 19.68
C ARG A 151 -5.27 -0.44 19.97
N GLN A 152 -6.17 0.55 19.96
CA GLN A 152 -7.60 0.31 20.13
C GLN A 152 -8.16 -0.66 19.07
N VAL A 153 -7.75 -0.50 17.81
CA VAL A 153 -8.16 -1.42 16.72
C VAL A 153 -7.65 -2.84 16.97
N MET A 154 -6.39 -3.01 17.38
CA MET A 154 -5.84 -4.34 17.69
C MET A 154 -6.58 -4.99 18.87
N GLU A 155 -6.80 -4.26 19.96
CA GLU A 155 -7.54 -4.75 21.12
C GLU A 155 -8.98 -5.17 20.78
N LEU A 156 -9.70 -4.35 20.02
CA LEU A 156 -11.06 -4.68 19.58
C LEU A 156 -11.10 -5.89 18.64
N ALA A 157 -10.10 -6.03 17.77
CA ALA A 157 -9.98 -7.19 16.87
C ALA A 157 -9.70 -8.48 17.67
N GLU A 158 -8.83 -8.44 18.68
CA GLU A 158 -8.57 -9.57 19.59
C GLU A 158 -9.84 -9.96 20.34
N GLN A 159 -10.52 -9.01 20.97
CA GLN A 159 -11.78 -9.24 21.68
C GLN A 159 -12.87 -9.82 20.76
N ALA A 160 -12.97 -9.34 19.52
CA ALA A 160 -13.91 -9.87 18.54
C ALA A 160 -13.57 -11.32 18.16
N ASN A 161 -12.29 -11.63 18.00
CA ASN A 161 -11.82 -12.98 17.67
C ASN A 161 -12.06 -13.97 18.83
N ASP A 162 -11.89 -13.55 20.07
CA ASP A 162 -12.25 -14.35 21.26
C ASP A 162 -13.76 -14.67 21.29
N ASN A 163 -14.59 -13.82 20.67
CA ASN A 163 -16.03 -13.99 20.53
C ASN A 163 -16.46 -14.65 19.20
N GLY A 164 -15.52 -15.29 18.47
CA GLY A 164 -15.80 -16.12 17.31
C GLY A 164 -15.75 -15.40 15.95
N SER A 165 -15.30 -14.16 15.89
CA SER A 165 -14.95 -13.49 14.64
C SER A 165 -13.56 -13.94 14.15
N GLN A 166 -13.18 -13.58 12.92
CA GLN A 166 -11.89 -13.90 12.33
C GLN A 166 -11.27 -12.63 11.71
N LEU A 167 -11.07 -11.62 12.55
CA LEU A 167 -10.54 -10.33 12.13
C LEU A 167 -9.01 -10.37 12.02
N ARG A 168 -8.46 -9.84 10.94
CA ARG A 168 -7.02 -9.73 10.69
C ARG A 168 -6.69 -8.33 10.14
N PRO A 169 -6.35 -7.36 10.99
CA PRO A 169 -5.85 -6.07 10.53
C PRO A 169 -4.60 -6.24 9.67
N GLN A 170 -4.61 -5.66 8.46
CA GLN A 170 -3.45 -5.63 7.57
C GLN A 170 -2.55 -4.45 7.93
N ILE A 171 -1.27 -4.71 8.04
CA ILE A 171 -0.25 -3.72 8.39
C ILE A 171 0.90 -3.73 7.40
N THR A 172 1.67 -2.65 7.43
CA THR A 172 2.94 -2.54 6.72
C THR A 172 4.11 -2.51 7.72
N PRO A 173 5.26 -3.11 7.39
CA PRO A 173 6.40 -3.16 8.29
C PRO A 173 7.25 -1.87 8.29
N ARG A 174 6.87 -0.84 7.56
CA ARG A 174 7.52 0.47 7.50
C ARG A 174 6.52 1.59 7.23
N SER A 175 6.99 2.82 7.22
CA SER A 175 6.17 3.96 6.82
C SER A 175 5.62 3.79 5.39
N VAL A 176 4.37 4.22 5.20
CA VAL A 176 3.73 4.40 3.90
C VAL A 176 3.90 5.86 3.51
N GLY A 177 4.48 6.11 2.35
CA GLY A 177 4.86 7.46 1.97
C GLY A 177 4.59 7.83 0.52
N VAL A 178 4.45 9.14 0.30
CA VAL A 178 4.45 9.74 -1.03
C VAL A 178 5.87 10.17 -1.36
N LEU A 179 6.38 9.75 -2.50
CA LEU A 179 7.72 10.07 -2.98
C LEU A 179 7.69 11.24 -3.96
N PHE A 180 8.68 12.12 -3.84
CA PHE A 180 8.93 13.22 -4.79
C PHE A 180 10.32 13.07 -5.38
N SER A 181 10.43 13.27 -6.69
CA SER A 181 11.67 13.15 -7.46
C SER A 181 11.73 14.21 -8.55
N LEU A 182 12.93 14.73 -8.83
CA LEU A 182 13.10 15.63 -9.97
C LEU A 182 12.76 14.97 -11.32
N ALA A 183 12.76 13.63 -11.38
CA ALA A 183 12.35 12.87 -12.56
C ALA A 183 10.84 12.67 -12.71
N ALA A 184 10.06 13.00 -11.69
CA ALA A 184 8.60 12.86 -11.65
C ALA A 184 7.95 14.11 -11.04
N ASN A 185 7.14 13.94 -9.99
CA ASN A 185 6.51 15.05 -9.25
C ASN A 185 7.51 15.63 -8.23
N THR A 186 7.52 16.94 -8.08
CA THR A 186 8.42 17.65 -7.17
C THR A 186 7.66 18.43 -6.10
N LEU A 187 8.35 18.90 -5.07
CA LEU A 187 7.77 19.78 -4.04
C LEU A 187 7.52 21.22 -4.54
N ILE A 188 7.96 21.53 -5.74
CA ILE A 188 7.98 22.88 -6.31
C ILE A 188 7.27 22.96 -7.68
N ASP A 189 6.46 21.96 -8.03
CA ASP A 189 5.72 21.93 -9.31
C ASP A 189 4.77 23.14 -9.48
N ASP A 190 4.26 23.67 -8.38
CA ASP A 190 3.40 24.85 -8.33
C ASP A 190 4.17 26.19 -8.29
N VAL A 191 5.52 26.16 -8.25
CA VAL A 191 6.35 27.37 -8.28
C VAL A 191 6.51 27.84 -9.73
N PRO A 192 6.04 29.07 -10.10
CA PRO A 192 6.02 29.50 -11.50
C PRO A 192 7.37 29.43 -12.22
N ALA A 193 8.47 29.79 -11.56
CA ALA A 193 9.79 29.70 -12.16
C ALA A 193 10.26 28.26 -12.42
N PHE A 194 9.77 27.27 -11.65
CA PHE A 194 10.00 25.85 -11.93
C PHE A 194 9.04 25.33 -13.03
N ALA A 195 7.80 25.77 -13.04
CA ALA A 195 6.82 25.38 -14.07
C ALA A 195 7.32 25.65 -15.50
N GLU A 196 8.19 26.67 -15.70
CA GLU A 196 8.82 26.96 -17.00
C GLU A 196 9.72 25.81 -17.53
N ILE A 197 10.12 24.89 -16.67
CA ILE A 197 11.00 23.76 -16.99
C ILE A 197 10.39 22.39 -16.63
N ALA A 198 9.19 22.36 -16.08
CA ALA A 198 8.54 21.14 -15.58
C ALA A 198 8.32 20.08 -16.66
N ASP A 199 8.13 20.47 -17.92
CA ASP A 199 7.94 19.55 -19.04
C ASP A 199 9.26 19.00 -19.64
N ARG A 200 10.42 19.45 -19.12
CA ARG A 200 11.72 18.96 -19.60
C ARG A 200 12.03 17.59 -18.98
N ASP A 201 12.96 16.88 -19.60
CA ASP A 201 13.55 15.67 -19.02
C ASP A 201 14.38 16.00 -17.77
N LEU A 202 14.83 14.98 -17.06
CA LEU A 202 15.61 15.12 -15.83
C LEU A 202 16.84 16.03 -16.02
N ALA A 203 17.57 15.86 -17.12
CA ALA A 203 18.78 16.67 -17.40
C ALA A 203 18.40 18.16 -17.64
N GLY A 204 17.33 18.41 -18.33
CA GLY A 204 16.81 19.77 -18.58
C GLY A 204 16.28 20.44 -17.31
N ARG A 205 15.57 19.68 -16.44
CA ARG A 205 15.14 20.17 -15.11
C ARG A 205 16.33 20.48 -14.22
N LEU A 206 17.33 19.58 -14.18
CA LEU A 206 18.57 19.76 -13.40
C LEU A 206 19.34 20.99 -13.87
N ALA A 207 19.55 21.14 -15.18
CA ALA A 207 20.20 22.32 -15.75
C ALA A 207 19.42 23.61 -15.41
N GLY A 208 18.10 23.53 -15.41
CA GLY A 208 17.24 24.65 -15.07
C GLY A 208 17.31 25.09 -13.61
N ILE A 209 17.39 24.15 -12.64
CA ILE A 209 17.58 24.51 -11.22
C ILE A 209 19.01 24.93 -10.88
N ARG A 210 19.99 24.62 -11.76
CA ARG A 210 21.40 25.06 -11.66
C ARG A 210 21.65 26.43 -12.30
N ASP A 211 20.74 26.90 -13.15
CA ASP A 211 20.80 28.26 -13.68
C ASP A 211 20.62 29.29 -12.55
N PRO A 212 21.59 30.16 -12.28
CA PRO A 212 21.56 31.00 -11.08
C PRO A 212 20.33 31.92 -11.03
N GLU A 213 19.96 32.55 -12.17
CA GLU A 213 18.84 33.49 -12.21
C GLU A 213 17.51 32.78 -11.96
N ARG A 214 17.32 31.59 -12.54
CA ARG A 214 16.12 30.79 -12.30
C ARG A 214 16.08 30.23 -10.89
N ARG A 215 17.21 29.74 -10.37
CA ARG A 215 17.32 29.26 -9.00
C ARG A 215 16.89 30.32 -7.99
N ASP A 216 17.40 31.53 -8.13
CA ASP A 216 17.04 32.64 -7.26
C ASP A 216 15.51 32.96 -7.34
N ARG A 217 14.95 32.93 -8.55
CA ARG A 217 13.49 33.08 -8.74
C ARG A 217 12.69 31.94 -8.10
N ILE A 218 13.15 30.68 -8.21
CA ILE A 218 12.48 29.54 -7.57
C ILE A 218 12.51 29.70 -6.04
N ILE A 219 13.64 30.11 -5.47
CA ILE A 219 13.77 30.32 -4.03
C ILE A 219 12.87 31.49 -3.58
N GLU A 220 12.92 32.63 -4.26
CA GLU A 220 12.10 33.79 -3.94
C GLU A 220 10.60 33.47 -3.97
N GLN A 221 10.13 32.87 -5.05
CA GLN A 221 8.72 32.48 -5.21
C GLN A 221 8.32 31.34 -4.26
N GLY A 222 9.19 30.37 -4.09
CA GLY A 222 8.97 29.22 -3.19
C GLY A 222 9.01 29.60 -1.70
N SER A 223 9.67 30.70 -1.34
CA SER A 223 9.73 31.19 0.05
C SER A 223 8.37 31.71 0.58
N SER A 224 7.39 31.86 -0.28
CA SER A 224 6.01 32.12 0.11
C SER A 224 5.24 30.86 0.56
N LYS A 225 5.79 29.66 0.34
CA LYS A 225 5.16 28.40 0.75
C LYS A 225 5.17 28.27 2.27
N ASP A 226 4.11 27.64 2.76
CA ASP A 226 4.06 27.21 4.15
C ASP A 226 5.20 26.24 4.46
N VAL A 227 5.89 26.44 5.58
CA VAL A 227 6.99 25.59 6.03
C VAL A 227 6.54 24.36 6.80
N ASP A 228 5.31 24.35 7.32
CA ASP A 228 4.79 23.26 8.15
C ASP A 228 4.80 21.89 7.42
N PRO A 229 4.45 21.78 6.14
CA PRO A 229 4.55 20.50 5.43
C PRO A 229 5.96 19.92 5.39
N PHE A 230 6.99 20.77 5.29
CA PHE A 230 8.39 20.32 5.23
C PHE A 230 8.90 19.74 6.56
N ALA A 231 8.21 19.98 7.68
CA ALA A 231 8.49 19.33 8.95
C ALA A 231 8.13 17.85 8.98
N ARG A 232 7.39 17.39 7.97
CA ARG A 232 6.97 15.98 7.82
C ARG A 232 7.54 15.33 6.56
N MET A 233 8.49 15.96 5.87
CA MET A 233 9.12 15.51 4.64
C MET A 233 10.61 15.28 4.87
N PHE A 234 11.12 14.17 4.37
CA PHE A 234 12.47 13.69 4.66
C PHE A 234 13.24 13.41 3.38
N LEU A 235 14.48 13.86 3.34
CA LEU A 235 15.39 13.55 2.23
C LEU A 235 15.85 12.09 2.33
N MET A 236 15.84 11.39 1.20
CA MET A 236 16.52 10.11 0.98
C MET A 236 17.74 10.39 0.11
N PRO A 237 18.93 10.59 0.69
CA PRO A 237 20.15 10.92 -0.06
C PRO A 237 20.56 9.76 -0.97
N ALA A 238 21.13 10.09 -2.13
CA ALA A 238 21.53 9.09 -3.12
C ALA A 238 22.79 8.30 -2.76
N ASP A 239 23.56 8.77 -1.81
CA ASP A 239 24.87 8.27 -1.38
C ASP A 239 24.87 7.67 0.04
N GLU A 240 23.68 7.53 0.65
CA GLU A 240 23.50 6.92 1.96
C GLU A 240 22.62 5.65 1.85
N PRO A 241 22.71 4.72 2.82
CA PRO A 241 21.79 3.60 2.92
C PRO A 241 20.33 4.08 3.04
N VAL A 242 19.44 3.42 2.31
CA VAL A 242 18.01 3.72 2.38
C VAL A 242 17.47 3.35 3.76
N ARG A 243 16.78 4.31 4.38
CA ARG A 243 16.06 4.13 5.65
C ARG A 243 14.66 4.73 5.56
N TYR A 244 13.77 4.25 6.39
CA TYR A 244 12.38 4.72 6.50
C TYR A 244 12.02 5.14 7.92
N GLU A 245 13.00 5.11 8.82
CA GLU A 245 12.91 5.62 10.20
C GLU A 245 13.43 7.06 10.19
N TYR A 246 12.56 7.97 10.57
CA TYR A 246 12.87 9.40 10.62
C TYR A 246 12.56 9.97 11.99
N THR A 247 13.37 10.90 12.43
CA THR A 247 13.10 11.77 13.56
C THR A 247 12.72 13.17 13.07
N ASP A 248 12.14 14.00 13.90
CA ASP A 248 11.79 15.38 13.51
C ASP A 248 13.04 16.18 13.08
N ASP A 249 14.23 15.84 13.62
CA ASP A 249 15.52 16.46 13.26
C ASP A 249 15.99 16.11 11.83
N ASP A 250 15.49 15.04 11.24
CA ASP A 250 15.81 14.62 9.87
C ASP A 250 14.98 15.36 8.81
N SER A 251 13.94 16.12 9.24
CA SER A 251 13.02 16.79 8.32
C SER A 251 13.72 17.87 7.48
N ILE A 252 13.18 18.14 6.28
CA ILE A 252 13.67 19.22 5.42
C ILE A 252 13.60 20.56 6.16
N ALA A 253 12.54 20.80 6.96
CA ALA A 253 12.41 22.01 7.76
C ALA A 253 13.53 22.13 8.82
N ALA A 254 13.88 21.05 9.52
CA ALA A 254 14.96 21.05 10.51
C ALA A 254 16.35 21.24 9.85
N ILE A 255 16.58 20.62 8.68
CA ILE A 255 17.79 20.83 7.89
C ILE A 255 17.92 22.30 7.48
N ALA A 256 16.86 22.89 6.95
CA ALA A 256 16.82 24.29 6.53
C ALA A 256 17.03 25.26 7.71
N GLN A 257 16.40 24.99 8.85
CA GLN A 257 16.56 25.78 10.08
C GLN A 257 18.05 25.77 10.55
N ARG A 258 18.69 24.61 10.58
CA ARG A 258 20.12 24.52 10.95
C ARG A 258 21.04 25.27 9.99
N ALA A 259 20.68 25.31 8.71
CA ALA A 259 21.43 26.05 7.69
C ALA A 259 21.10 27.54 7.61
N GLY A 260 20.02 28.01 8.26
CA GLY A 260 19.53 29.39 8.21
C GLY A 260 18.94 29.77 6.84
N ILE A 261 18.36 28.82 6.11
CA ILE A 261 17.78 28.98 4.77
C ILE A 261 16.33 28.55 4.76
N HIS A 262 15.60 28.81 3.66
CA HIS A 262 14.24 28.32 3.47
C HIS A 262 14.22 26.84 3.06
N PRO A 263 13.22 26.02 3.46
CA PRO A 263 13.12 24.59 3.06
C PRO A 263 13.18 24.33 1.55
N VAL A 264 12.64 25.21 0.72
CA VAL A 264 12.75 25.12 -0.74
C VAL A 264 14.22 25.20 -1.19
N GLU A 265 15.01 26.09 -0.58
CA GLU A 265 16.45 26.18 -0.88
C GLU A 265 17.21 24.91 -0.46
N ALA A 266 16.92 24.39 0.75
CA ALA A 266 17.50 23.14 1.23
C ALA A 266 17.15 21.95 0.30
N TYR A 267 15.94 21.91 -0.23
CA TYR A 267 15.51 20.93 -1.20
C TYR A 267 16.27 21.05 -2.53
N LEU A 268 16.41 22.26 -3.08
CA LEU A 268 17.20 22.52 -4.30
C LEU A 268 18.66 22.15 -4.12
N ASP A 269 19.25 22.45 -2.97
CA ASP A 269 20.63 22.06 -2.62
C ASP A 269 20.81 20.54 -2.64
N SER A 270 19.82 19.80 -2.14
CA SER A 270 19.82 18.35 -2.15
C SER A 270 19.76 17.78 -3.57
N LEU A 271 18.90 18.33 -4.41
CA LEU A 271 18.79 17.95 -5.83
C LEU A 271 20.09 18.25 -6.59
N ASP A 272 20.70 19.41 -6.35
CA ASP A 272 21.96 19.79 -7.02
C ASP A 272 23.12 18.85 -6.62
N ARG A 273 23.31 18.61 -5.32
CA ARG A 273 24.38 17.73 -4.81
C ARG A 273 24.24 16.28 -5.29
N SER A 274 23.01 15.81 -5.50
CA SER A 274 22.74 14.42 -5.93
C SER A 274 22.64 14.24 -7.44
N ASP A 275 22.95 15.27 -8.25
CA ASP A 275 22.65 15.27 -9.69
C ASP A 275 21.18 14.91 -10.01
N GLY A 276 20.26 15.46 -9.22
CA GLY A 276 18.83 15.28 -9.37
C GLY A 276 18.29 13.93 -8.87
N ARG A 277 19.12 13.10 -8.24
CA ARG A 277 18.75 11.74 -7.80
C ARG A 277 18.12 11.67 -6.39
N ALA A 278 18.25 12.72 -5.58
CA ALA A 278 17.65 12.74 -4.26
C ALA A 278 16.13 12.57 -4.36
N ILE A 279 15.60 11.73 -3.49
CA ILE A 279 14.18 11.49 -3.31
C ILE A 279 13.73 12.18 -2.03
N VAL A 280 12.54 12.75 -2.02
CA VAL A 280 11.86 13.14 -0.78
C VAL A 280 10.79 12.09 -0.48
N ASN A 281 10.79 11.58 0.75
CA ASN A 281 9.72 10.77 1.29
C ASN A 281 8.85 11.62 2.22
N TRP A 282 7.55 11.60 1.99
CA TRP A 282 6.55 12.15 2.90
C TRP A 282 5.76 11.01 3.50
N PRO A 283 6.12 10.49 4.69
CA PRO A 283 5.37 9.47 5.40
C PRO A 283 3.98 10.00 5.78
N VAL A 284 2.96 9.47 5.12
CA VAL A 284 1.54 9.84 5.39
C VAL A 284 0.91 8.95 6.44
N MET A 285 1.45 7.72 6.61
CA MET A 285 1.02 6.72 7.60
C MET A 285 2.24 6.01 8.17
N ASN A 286 2.10 5.40 9.36
CA ASN A 286 3.18 4.68 10.05
C ASN A 286 4.42 5.56 10.28
N GLN A 287 4.18 6.72 10.88
CA GLN A 287 5.25 7.70 11.17
C GLN A 287 6.04 7.37 12.45
N SER A 288 5.59 6.40 13.27
CA SER A 288 6.24 5.97 14.51
C SER A 288 6.79 4.56 14.37
N SER A 289 8.12 4.40 14.53
CA SER A 289 8.77 3.08 14.55
C SER A 289 8.29 2.21 15.70
N GLU A 290 8.00 2.80 16.89
CA GLU A 290 7.43 2.11 18.03
C GLU A 290 6.05 1.51 17.70
N ALA A 291 5.18 2.28 17.05
CA ALA A 291 3.87 1.79 16.64
C ALA A 291 3.98 0.67 15.58
N ILE A 292 4.94 0.79 14.65
CA ILE A 292 5.18 -0.27 13.66
C ILE A 292 5.67 -1.54 14.37
N GLU A 293 6.59 -1.43 15.34
CA GLU A 293 7.08 -2.57 16.13
C GLU A 293 5.92 -3.29 16.85
N GLU A 294 5.05 -2.56 17.53
CA GLU A 294 3.86 -3.13 18.17
C GLU A 294 2.96 -3.86 17.16
N MET A 295 2.71 -3.25 15.99
CA MET A 295 1.88 -3.86 14.96
C MET A 295 2.54 -5.09 14.31
N VAL A 296 3.84 -5.06 14.00
CA VAL A 296 4.52 -6.20 13.36
C VAL A 296 4.77 -7.37 14.32
N THR A 297 4.75 -7.15 15.62
CA THR A 297 4.88 -8.22 16.64
C THR A 297 3.53 -8.77 17.10
N SER A 298 2.44 -8.05 16.88
CA SER A 298 1.11 -8.48 17.31
C SER A 298 0.64 -9.74 16.56
N PRO A 299 0.12 -10.76 17.25
CA PRO A 299 -0.38 -11.99 16.61
C PRO A 299 -1.71 -11.77 15.89
N VAL A 300 -2.45 -10.70 16.18
CA VAL A 300 -3.75 -10.43 15.54
C VAL A 300 -3.58 -9.83 14.14
N THR A 301 -2.43 -9.22 13.85
CA THR A 301 -2.18 -8.55 12.57
C THR A 301 -1.67 -9.50 11.48
N ILE A 302 -1.80 -9.07 10.23
CA ILE A 302 -1.25 -9.76 9.06
C ILE A 302 -0.52 -8.74 8.18
N LEU A 303 0.53 -9.17 7.47
CA LEU A 303 1.26 -8.31 6.53
C LEU A 303 0.49 -8.15 5.22
N GLY A 304 0.47 -6.93 4.70
CA GLY A 304 -0.17 -6.57 3.45
C GLY A 304 0.05 -5.10 3.10
N LEU A 305 -0.83 -4.52 2.29
CA LEU A 305 -0.89 -3.06 2.00
C LEU A 305 0.36 -2.50 1.31
N ALA A 306 0.99 -3.27 0.43
CA ALA A 306 2.10 -2.75 -0.37
C ALA A 306 1.64 -1.75 -1.44
N ASP A 307 0.35 -1.70 -1.76
CA ASP A 307 -0.28 -0.83 -2.79
C ASP A 307 0.51 -0.77 -4.11
N THR A 308 1.20 -1.86 -4.43
CA THR A 308 2.09 -1.95 -5.60
C THR A 308 1.31 -1.71 -6.89
N GLY A 309 1.71 -0.66 -7.61
CA GLY A 309 1.04 -0.22 -8.84
C GLY A 309 0.01 0.91 -8.63
N ALA A 310 -0.36 1.24 -7.40
CA ALA A 310 -1.14 2.44 -7.11
C ALA A 310 -0.23 3.68 -7.22
N HIS A 311 -0.76 4.77 -7.81
CA HIS A 311 -0.03 6.05 -7.93
C HIS A 311 1.44 5.87 -8.37
N ALA A 312 1.67 5.18 -9.48
CA ALA A 312 2.95 4.62 -9.91
C ALA A 312 4.15 5.60 -9.91
N THR A 313 3.90 6.91 -10.00
CA THR A 313 4.92 7.98 -9.94
C THR A 313 5.09 8.61 -8.55
N GLN A 314 4.40 8.09 -7.53
CA GLN A 314 4.42 8.66 -6.17
C GLN A 314 4.51 7.62 -5.05
N ILE A 315 4.09 6.37 -5.28
CA ILE A 315 4.12 5.31 -4.26
C ILE A 315 5.09 4.20 -4.68
N MET A 316 5.95 3.77 -3.74
CA MET A 316 6.87 2.66 -3.91
C MET A 316 6.98 1.83 -2.63
N ASP A 317 5.91 1.10 -2.31
CA ASP A 317 5.83 0.28 -1.10
C ASP A 317 6.07 -1.23 -1.34
N ALA A 318 6.40 -1.63 -2.57
CA ALA A 318 6.72 -3.01 -2.94
C ALA A 318 7.93 -3.60 -2.18
N SER A 319 8.79 -2.76 -1.62
CA SER A 319 9.98 -3.19 -0.86
C SER A 319 9.70 -3.64 0.57
N GLN A 320 8.46 -3.59 1.03
CA GLN A 320 8.08 -3.94 2.41
C GLN A 320 8.53 -5.33 2.87
N PRO A 321 8.44 -6.40 2.07
CA PRO A 321 8.93 -7.73 2.48
C PRO A 321 10.44 -7.74 2.73
N THR A 322 11.22 -7.10 1.88
CA THR A 322 12.68 -6.97 2.04
C THR A 322 13.02 -6.16 3.28
N TYR A 323 12.28 -5.05 3.53
CA TYR A 323 12.47 -4.22 4.71
C TYR A 323 12.15 -4.97 6.01
N LEU A 324 11.09 -5.79 6.03
CA LEU A 324 10.79 -6.64 7.19
C LEU A 324 12.00 -7.51 7.56
N LEU A 325 12.60 -8.17 6.56
CA LEU A 325 13.69 -9.11 6.79
C LEU A 325 15.02 -8.41 7.10
N SER A 326 15.33 -7.30 6.44
CA SER A 326 16.57 -6.56 6.70
C SER A 326 16.51 -5.79 8.03
N HIS A 327 15.46 -5.02 8.27
CA HIS A 327 15.36 -4.12 9.41
C HIS A 327 14.87 -4.83 10.69
N TRP A 328 13.65 -5.41 10.67
CA TRP A 328 13.03 -5.97 11.87
C TRP A 328 13.61 -7.33 12.28
N VAL A 329 14.09 -8.12 11.32
CA VAL A 329 14.70 -9.43 11.60
C VAL A 329 16.20 -9.31 11.81
N ARG A 330 16.96 -8.83 10.79
CA ARG A 330 18.42 -8.82 10.85
C ARG A 330 18.95 -7.71 11.77
N ASP A 331 18.55 -6.46 11.53
CA ASP A 331 19.22 -5.31 12.17
C ASP A 331 18.77 -5.11 13.62
N LEU A 332 17.48 -5.22 13.88
CA LEU A 332 16.91 -5.00 15.21
C LEU A 332 16.70 -6.31 16.01
N GLY A 333 16.54 -7.45 15.34
CA GLY A 333 16.28 -8.73 16.00
C GLY A 333 14.94 -8.78 16.77
N VAL A 334 13.99 -7.90 16.41
CA VAL A 334 12.65 -7.84 17.01
C VAL A 334 11.85 -9.10 16.67
N LEU A 335 12.01 -9.60 15.43
CA LEU A 335 11.46 -10.88 14.99
C LEU A 335 12.60 -11.86 14.72
N SER A 336 12.40 -13.13 15.06
CA SER A 336 13.28 -14.20 14.57
C SER A 336 13.11 -14.35 13.05
N LEU A 337 14.13 -14.90 12.37
CA LEU A 337 14.04 -15.18 10.93
C LEU A 337 12.83 -16.06 10.59
N GLN A 338 12.58 -17.09 11.40
CA GLN A 338 11.45 -18.00 11.24
C GLN A 338 10.11 -17.24 11.33
N GLU A 339 9.99 -16.32 12.29
CA GLU A 339 8.80 -15.49 12.47
C GLU A 339 8.60 -14.55 11.28
N GLY A 340 9.64 -13.84 10.85
CA GLY A 340 9.58 -12.94 9.68
C GLY A 340 9.15 -13.68 8.42
N ILE A 341 9.75 -14.83 8.15
CA ILE A 341 9.38 -15.68 6.99
C ILE A 341 7.94 -16.19 7.13
N ARG A 342 7.54 -16.69 8.31
CA ARG A 342 6.17 -17.17 8.56
C ARG A 342 5.14 -16.08 8.25
N ARG A 343 5.35 -14.85 8.72
CA ARG A 343 4.44 -13.71 8.50
C ARG A 343 4.33 -13.30 7.03
N LEU A 344 5.40 -13.46 6.25
CA LEU A 344 5.41 -13.17 4.81
C LEU A 344 4.82 -14.31 3.95
N THR A 345 4.71 -15.52 4.48
CA THR A 345 4.40 -16.72 3.68
C THR A 345 3.18 -17.46 4.21
N SER A 346 3.34 -18.35 5.19
CA SER A 346 2.26 -19.25 5.63
C SER A 346 1.10 -18.52 6.31
N ASP A 347 1.33 -17.41 7.01
CA ASP A 347 0.24 -16.66 7.64
C ASP A 347 -0.68 -16.04 6.60
N THR A 348 -0.09 -15.37 5.59
CA THR A 348 -0.84 -14.74 4.50
C THR A 348 -1.51 -15.78 3.60
N ALA A 349 -0.81 -16.87 3.27
CA ALA A 349 -1.36 -17.97 2.49
C ALA A 349 -2.55 -18.63 3.18
N ASN A 350 -2.41 -18.97 4.46
CA ASN A 350 -3.49 -19.57 5.25
C ASN A 350 -4.70 -18.65 5.40
N PHE A 351 -4.46 -17.34 5.58
CA PHE A 351 -5.54 -16.37 5.71
C PHE A 351 -6.40 -16.30 4.44
N ILE A 352 -5.76 -16.29 3.26
CA ILE A 352 -6.46 -16.26 1.97
C ILE A 352 -7.07 -17.63 1.62
N GLY A 353 -6.58 -18.71 2.22
CA GLY A 353 -7.07 -20.08 2.02
C GLY A 353 -6.24 -20.91 1.05
N TYR A 354 -4.99 -20.51 0.76
CA TYR A 354 -4.07 -21.36 -0.01
C TYR A 354 -3.63 -22.57 0.83
N VAL A 355 -3.79 -23.79 0.27
CA VAL A 355 -3.41 -25.04 0.96
C VAL A 355 -2.11 -25.64 0.41
N ASP A 356 -1.67 -25.18 -0.74
CA ASP A 356 -0.56 -25.74 -1.52
C ASP A 356 0.62 -24.77 -1.69
N ARG A 357 0.59 -23.62 -0.99
CA ARG A 357 1.59 -22.55 -1.06
C ARG A 357 1.91 -22.01 0.33
N GLY A 358 2.96 -21.17 0.43
CA GLY A 358 3.38 -20.54 1.68
C GLY A 358 4.20 -21.43 2.62
N VAL A 359 4.48 -22.68 2.23
CA VAL A 359 5.32 -23.61 2.99
C VAL A 359 6.15 -24.46 2.04
N VAL A 360 7.34 -24.87 2.48
CA VAL A 360 8.19 -25.81 1.77
C VAL A 360 7.85 -27.24 2.24
N LYS A 361 7.11 -27.97 1.44
CA LYS A 361 6.72 -29.36 1.70
C LYS A 361 6.52 -30.13 0.38
N GLU A 362 6.61 -31.46 0.44
CA GLU A 362 6.27 -32.31 -0.72
C GLU A 362 4.81 -32.11 -1.15
N GLY A 363 4.61 -31.96 -2.46
CA GLY A 363 3.30 -31.73 -3.06
C GLY A 363 2.85 -30.25 -3.11
N ALA A 364 3.57 -29.34 -2.46
CA ALA A 364 3.33 -27.90 -2.62
C ALA A 364 3.98 -27.37 -3.90
N TYR A 365 3.43 -26.27 -4.43
CA TYR A 365 4.06 -25.55 -5.53
C TYR A 365 5.40 -24.93 -5.09
N ALA A 366 6.38 -25.00 -5.98
CA ALA A 366 7.69 -24.41 -5.75
C ALA A 366 7.68 -22.91 -6.11
N ASP A 367 7.10 -22.10 -5.22
CA ASP A 367 7.24 -20.65 -5.17
C ASP A 367 8.27 -20.35 -4.10
N LEU A 368 9.52 -20.14 -4.48
CA LEU A 368 10.66 -20.12 -3.58
C LEU A 368 11.52 -18.87 -3.80
N ASN A 369 12.08 -18.34 -2.72
CA ASN A 369 13.17 -17.36 -2.78
C ASN A 369 14.42 -17.94 -2.11
N VAL A 370 15.58 -17.77 -2.75
CA VAL A 370 16.90 -18.03 -2.16
C VAL A 370 17.43 -16.71 -1.66
N LEU A 371 17.62 -16.61 -0.34
CA LEU A 371 17.90 -15.36 0.36
C LEU A 371 19.28 -15.40 1.02
N ASN A 372 20.03 -14.32 0.87
CA ASN A 372 21.19 -13.99 1.68
C ASN A 372 20.82 -12.81 2.60
N ILE A 373 20.40 -13.13 3.82
CA ILE A 373 19.90 -12.13 4.79
C ILE A 373 20.98 -11.12 5.17
N ASP A 374 22.26 -11.53 5.25
CA ASP A 374 23.37 -10.66 5.64
C ASP A 374 23.63 -9.56 4.59
N GLU A 375 23.37 -9.84 3.32
CA GLU A 375 23.53 -8.91 2.19
C GLU A 375 22.22 -8.20 1.80
N MET A 376 21.12 -8.50 2.49
CA MET A 376 19.83 -7.93 2.14
C MET A 376 19.77 -6.43 2.40
N ALA A 377 19.55 -5.66 1.35
CA ALA A 377 19.43 -4.21 1.43
C ALA A 377 18.54 -3.65 0.33
N LEU A 378 18.00 -2.45 0.58
CA LEU A 378 17.18 -1.71 -0.37
C LEU A 378 18.03 -0.68 -1.10
N ALA A 379 17.88 -0.61 -2.42
CA ALA A 379 18.39 0.49 -3.21
C ALA A 379 17.49 1.74 -3.07
N LEU A 380 18.02 2.92 -3.43
CA LEU A 380 17.17 4.11 -3.55
C LEU A 380 16.11 3.87 -4.63
N PRO A 381 14.84 4.29 -4.42
CA PRO A 381 13.85 4.27 -5.48
C PRO A 381 14.29 5.07 -6.70
N GLU A 382 13.98 4.57 -7.90
CA GLU A 382 14.30 5.23 -9.16
C GLU A 382 13.07 5.27 -10.08
N ILE A 383 12.99 6.28 -10.95
CA ILE A 383 11.97 6.35 -12.00
C ILE A 383 12.47 5.61 -13.24
N VAL A 384 11.66 4.68 -13.72
CA VAL A 384 11.83 3.98 -15.00
C VAL A 384 10.65 4.27 -15.92
N HIS A 385 10.86 4.12 -17.23
CA HIS A 385 9.86 4.39 -18.28
C HIS A 385 9.56 3.11 -19.06
N ASP A 386 8.92 2.15 -18.42
CA ASP A 386 8.64 0.82 -18.97
C ASP A 386 7.13 0.47 -19.06
N PHE A 387 6.26 1.41 -18.70
CA PHE A 387 4.83 1.26 -18.92
C PHE A 387 4.44 1.56 -20.39
N PRO A 388 3.27 1.09 -20.85
CA PRO A 388 2.76 1.42 -22.18
C PRO A 388 2.79 2.93 -22.44
N GLY A 389 3.22 3.32 -23.63
CA GLY A 389 3.38 4.74 -23.99
C GLY A 389 4.60 5.41 -23.34
N ASN A 390 5.57 4.63 -22.87
CA ASN A 390 6.76 5.13 -22.17
C ASN A 390 6.40 5.89 -20.87
N ALA A 391 5.29 5.51 -20.21
CA ALA A 391 4.86 6.16 -18.99
C ALA A 391 5.81 5.83 -17.81
N PRO A 392 6.07 6.80 -16.91
CA PRO A 392 6.97 6.63 -15.78
C PRO A 392 6.35 5.83 -14.64
N ARG A 393 7.18 5.12 -13.89
CA ARG A 393 6.86 4.57 -12.58
C ARG A 393 8.08 4.52 -11.67
N PHE A 394 7.87 4.50 -10.36
CA PHE A 394 8.91 4.13 -9.41
C PHE A 394 9.17 2.62 -9.44
N VAL A 395 10.43 2.27 -9.30
CA VAL A 395 10.91 0.93 -8.95
C VAL A 395 11.89 1.04 -7.80
N GLN A 396 12.00 -0.01 -6.99
CA GLN A 396 12.99 -0.10 -5.94
C GLN A 396 13.62 -1.49 -5.97
N LYS A 397 14.90 -1.56 -6.28
CA LYS A 397 15.68 -2.79 -6.30
C LYS A 397 16.13 -3.18 -4.89
N ALA A 398 16.45 -4.45 -4.73
CA ALA A 398 17.03 -4.98 -3.49
C ALA A 398 18.18 -5.93 -3.82
N THR A 399 19.11 -6.06 -2.88
CA THR A 399 20.15 -7.11 -2.85
C THR A 399 19.77 -8.20 -1.86
N GLY A 400 20.50 -9.31 -1.83
CA GLY A 400 20.24 -10.43 -0.91
C GLY A 400 19.08 -11.33 -1.31
N ILE A 401 18.59 -11.23 -2.57
CA ILE A 401 17.64 -12.17 -3.16
C ILE A 401 18.33 -12.77 -4.38
N ASP A 402 18.96 -13.94 -4.22
CA ASP A 402 19.76 -14.56 -5.26
C ASP A 402 18.91 -15.15 -6.37
N HIS A 403 17.82 -15.83 -5.98
CA HIS A 403 16.87 -16.43 -6.92
C HIS A 403 15.44 -16.25 -6.43
N SER A 404 14.52 -16.00 -7.37
CA SER A 404 13.08 -16.15 -7.18
C SER A 404 12.54 -17.17 -8.17
N ILE A 405 11.83 -18.17 -7.67
CA ILE A 405 11.27 -19.29 -8.43
C ILE A 405 9.76 -19.23 -8.34
N VAL A 406 9.08 -19.30 -9.45
CA VAL A 406 7.61 -19.28 -9.53
C VAL A 406 7.13 -20.57 -10.22
N ASN A 407 6.26 -21.31 -9.56
CA ASN A 407 5.75 -22.60 -10.06
C ASN A 407 6.86 -23.55 -10.55
N GLY A 408 8.03 -23.55 -9.89
CA GLY A 408 9.17 -24.39 -10.21
C GLY A 408 10.11 -23.86 -11.31
N LEU A 409 9.87 -22.68 -11.87
CA LEU A 409 10.74 -22.06 -12.89
C LEU A 409 11.43 -20.82 -12.32
N PRO A 410 12.75 -20.64 -12.55
CA PRO A 410 13.46 -19.43 -12.17
C PRO A 410 12.82 -18.20 -12.84
N PHE A 411 12.37 -17.25 -12.05
CA PHE A 411 11.75 -16.00 -12.49
C PHE A 411 12.77 -14.84 -12.45
N MET A 412 13.56 -14.78 -11.36
CA MET A 412 14.65 -13.82 -11.18
C MET A 412 15.93 -14.56 -10.80
N GLU A 413 17.05 -14.10 -11.29
CA GLU A 413 18.42 -14.56 -10.94
C GLU A 413 19.32 -13.36 -10.77
N ALA A 414 19.99 -13.23 -9.62
CA ALA A 414 20.89 -12.13 -9.30
C ALA A 414 20.28 -10.73 -9.57
N GLY A 415 19.00 -10.55 -9.28
CA GLY A 415 18.28 -9.29 -9.48
C GLY A 415 17.77 -9.02 -10.90
N GLU A 416 18.03 -9.93 -11.86
CA GLU A 416 17.61 -9.77 -13.24
C GLU A 416 16.51 -10.78 -13.60
N HIS A 417 15.53 -10.32 -14.39
CA HIS A 417 14.43 -11.15 -14.87
C HIS A 417 14.90 -12.13 -15.94
N THR A 418 14.62 -13.44 -15.77
CA THR A 418 15.05 -14.49 -16.69
C THR A 418 14.28 -14.52 -18.01
N GLY A 419 13.16 -13.81 -18.10
CA GLY A 419 12.20 -13.89 -19.21
C GLY A 419 11.12 -14.97 -19.01
N ALA A 420 11.18 -15.78 -17.94
CA ALA A 420 10.18 -16.78 -17.66
C ALA A 420 8.84 -16.14 -17.23
N LEU A 421 7.75 -16.58 -17.85
CA LEU A 421 6.39 -16.18 -17.52
C LEU A 421 5.64 -17.37 -16.93
N ALA A 422 6.11 -17.85 -15.77
CA ALA A 422 5.62 -19.04 -15.09
C ALA A 422 4.38 -18.82 -14.22
N GLY A 423 4.02 -17.56 -13.99
CA GLY A 423 2.86 -17.17 -13.18
C GLY A 423 1.54 -17.55 -13.83
N ARG A 424 0.53 -17.72 -13.01
CA ARG A 424 -0.85 -18.02 -13.43
C ARG A 424 -1.86 -17.25 -12.59
N LEU A 425 -3.09 -17.15 -13.08
CA LEU A 425 -4.22 -16.75 -12.25
C LEU A 425 -4.52 -17.92 -11.30
N LEU A 426 -4.46 -17.61 -9.99
CA LEU A 426 -4.89 -18.53 -8.96
C LEU A 426 -6.38 -18.32 -8.69
N ARG A 427 -7.10 -19.42 -8.49
CA ARG A 427 -8.54 -19.37 -8.19
C ARG A 427 -8.80 -19.99 -6.82
N SER A 428 -9.71 -19.42 -6.06
CA SER A 428 -10.12 -19.98 -4.77
C SER A 428 -10.82 -21.34 -4.89
N THR A 429 -11.20 -21.72 -6.11
CA THR A 429 -11.75 -23.04 -6.44
C THR A 429 -10.69 -24.13 -6.56
N ASP A 430 -9.43 -23.75 -6.69
CA ASP A 430 -8.29 -24.66 -6.86
C ASP A 430 -7.57 -24.89 -5.51
N ALA A 431 -8.02 -24.24 -4.43
CA ALA A 431 -7.44 -24.28 -3.08
C ALA A 431 -8.04 -25.39 -2.22
#